data_d27abb3dbd7561248a72420ed97b8da4
#
_entry.id   d27abb3dbd7561248a72420ed97b8da4
#
_cell.length_a   1.000
_cell.length_b   1.000
_cell.length_c   1.000
_cell.angle_alpha   90.00
_cell.angle_beta   90.00
_cell.angle_gamma   90.00
#
_symmetry.space_group_name_H-M   'P 1'
#
loop_
_entity.id
_entity.type
_entity.pdbx_description
1 polymer ?
#
loop_
_entity_poly.entity_id
_entity_poly.type
_entity_poly.pdbx_seq_one_letter_code
_entity_poly.pdbx_strand_id
1 'polypeptide(L)'
;QWLSAASLAKLWHDAGLDTYVMKGFVLANMYPRPSARYSCDMDCFLICEHVWGGEKGNVVVENQRIDVDRSYYKNSKFCFNGLTVENHQYLLPIKGSKKAKRFEKWLREQMETKVDEYIGDSYLRVPSDMFNAVYILAHAQEHFFEDGIVLKHICDWAMVLKTYANKVDWDEWKHVCKEYGMLSFGYAMSRLAYRVCGVNVPFDCPKDDEADRRLLDDTLYRKAGGNGKRSNMQVRIDLVKNMFRNSWKYRMFSDTNFLMFCGRRVCGY
;
A
#
# COMPACT_ATOMS: atom_id res chain seq x y z
N GLN A 1 9.25 17.99 4.13
CA GLN A 1 8.05 17.15 3.96
C GLN A 1 7.24 17.05 5.25
N TRP A 2 7.86 16.74 6.39
CA TRP A 2 7.15 16.63 7.67
C TRP A 2 6.39 17.90 8.05
N LEU A 3 7.04 19.06 7.99
CA LEU A 3 6.40 20.36 8.29
C LEU A 3 5.22 20.66 7.36
N SER A 4 5.35 20.33 6.07
CA SER A 4 4.27 20.49 5.09
C SER A 4 3.09 19.57 5.42
N ALA A 5 3.36 18.31 5.77
CA ALA A 5 2.33 17.35 6.15
C ALA A 5 1.60 17.77 7.44
N ALA A 6 2.32 18.19 8.48
CA ALA A 6 1.73 18.68 9.73
C ALA A 6 0.89 19.96 9.52
N SER A 7 1.36 20.88 8.68
CA SER A 7 0.63 22.11 8.33
C SER A 7 -0.66 21.79 7.57
N LEU A 8 -0.61 20.84 6.62
CA LEU A 8 -1.79 20.39 5.88
C LEU A 8 -2.80 19.69 6.79
N ALA A 9 -2.31 18.80 7.68
CA ALA A 9 -3.17 18.11 8.63
C ALA A 9 -3.87 19.09 9.57
N LYS A 10 -3.16 20.16 10.03
CA LYS A 10 -3.79 21.22 10.80
C LYS A 10 -4.88 21.94 10.02
N LEU A 11 -4.64 22.27 8.76
CA LEU A 11 -5.62 22.93 7.88
C LEU A 11 -6.90 22.07 7.75
N TRP A 12 -6.76 20.77 7.59
CA TRP A 12 -7.87 19.84 7.51
C TRP A 12 -8.57 19.64 8.86
N HIS A 13 -7.80 19.58 9.96
CA HIS A 13 -8.35 19.50 11.31
C HIS A 13 -9.23 20.71 11.65
N ASP A 14 -8.77 21.92 11.32
CA ASP A 14 -9.51 23.17 11.51
C ASP A 14 -10.83 23.19 10.68
N ALA A 15 -10.92 22.37 9.63
CA ALA A 15 -12.11 22.13 8.83
C ALA A 15 -12.96 20.92 9.31
N GLY A 16 -12.61 20.30 10.44
CA GLY A 16 -13.31 19.15 11.01
C GLY A 16 -13.05 17.84 10.28
N LEU A 17 -11.80 17.63 9.81
CA LEU A 17 -11.35 16.42 9.15
C LEU A 17 -10.24 15.75 9.95
N ASP A 18 -10.36 14.44 10.18
CA ASP A 18 -9.30 13.60 10.70
C ASP A 18 -8.44 13.10 9.55
N THR A 19 -7.11 13.25 9.69
CA THR A 19 -6.14 12.88 8.65
C THR A 19 -5.40 11.60 9.04
N TYR A 20 -5.77 10.47 8.44
CA TYR A 20 -5.03 9.23 8.58
C TYR A 20 -3.94 9.15 7.52
N VAL A 21 -2.69 9.07 7.96
CA VAL A 21 -1.55 8.84 7.05
C VAL A 21 -1.24 7.36 6.94
N MET A 22 -0.79 6.96 5.77
CA MET A 22 -0.54 5.57 5.45
C MET A 22 0.87 5.39 4.89
N LYS A 23 1.28 4.14 4.73
CA LYS A 23 2.52 3.75 4.02
C LYS A 23 3.75 4.54 4.48
N GLY A 24 4.29 5.40 3.61
CA GLY A 24 5.58 6.07 3.76
C GLY A 24 5.80 6.78 5.08
N PHE A 25 4.84 7.57 5.53
CA PHE A 25 4.93 8.32 6.78
C PHE A 25 4.86 7.40 8.01
N VAL A 26 3.96 6.41 8.01
CA VAL A 26 3.86 5.43 9.10
C VAL A 26 5.14 4.59 9.17
N LEU A 27 5.57 4.06 8.02
CA LEU A 27 6.76 3.21 7.92
C LEU A 27 8.03 3.94 8.35
N ALA A 28 8.19 5.22 8.01
CA ALA A 28 9.37 5.99 8.40
C ALA A 28 9.56 6.01 9.92
N ASN A 29 8.47 6.09 10.70
CA ASN A 29 8.55 6.08 12.17
C ASN A 29 8.92 4.71 12.76
N MET A 30 8.83 3.63 12.00
CA MET A 30 9.27 2.30 12.42
C MET A 30 10.79 2.10 12.26
N TYR A 31 11.45 2.94 11.45
CA TYR A 31 12.90 2.86 11.25
C TYR A 31 13.66 3.53 12.40
N PRO A 32 14.85 3.01 12.77
CA PRO A 32 15.69 3.62 13.82
C PRO A 32 16.04 5.08 13.53
N ARG A 33 16.07 5.45 12.25
CA ARG A 33 16.20 6.82 11.76
C ARG A 33 15.12 7.07 10.74
N PRO A 34 14.03 7.80 11.07
CA PRO A 34 12.93 8.07 10.13
C PRO A 34 13.38 8.68 8.81
N SER A 35 14.43 9.53 8.82
CA SER A 35 15.02 10.11 7.62
C SER A 35 15.72 9.12 6.70
N ALA A 36 16.06 7.92 7.16
CA ALA A 36 16.65 6.87 6.33
C ALA A 36 15.60 6.19 5.42
N ARG A 37 14.32 6.34 5.77
CA ARG A 37 13.21 5.85 4.93
C ARG A 37 12.58 7.03 4.17
N TYR A 38 13.16 7.31 3.01
CA TYR A 38 12.65 8.37 2.13
C TYR A 38 11.25 8.03 1.59
N SER A 39 10.33 9.00 1.64
CA SER A 39 9.03 8.97 0.98
C SER A 39 8.94 10.14 0.00
N CYS A 40 8.42 9.90 -1.21
CA CYS A 40 8.24 10.95 -2.22
C CYS A 40 6.92 11.69 -2.04
N ASP A 41 5.95 11.04 -1.42
CA ASP A 41 4.55 11.42 -1.32
C ASP A 41 3.99 11.15 0.08
N MET A 42 2.87 11.77 0.35
CA MET A 42 2.03 11.53 1.50
C MET A 42 0.73 10.87 1.04
N ASP A 43 0.60 9.58 1.33
CA ASP A 43 -0.68 8.89 1.19
C ASP A 43 -1.54 9.18 2.41
N CYS A 44 -2.73 9.71 2.21
CA CYS A 44 -3.67 9.97 3.30
C CYS A 44 -5.10 9.55 2.98
N PHE A 45 -5.88 9.34 4.03
CA PHE A 45 -7.29 9.08 3.99
C PHE A 45 -7.98 10.02 4.98
N LEU A 46 -8.97 10.78 4.51
CA LEU A 46 -9.66 11.78 5.32
C LEU A 46 -11.00 11.25 5.80
N ILE A 47 -11.27 11.45 7.10
CA ILE A 47 -12.52 11.07 7.74
C ILE A 47 -13.18 12.31 8.33
N CYS A 48 -14.49 12.43 8.14
CA CYS A 48 -15.34 13.45 8.71
C CYS A 48 -16.57 12.76 9.33
N GLU A 49 -16.74 12.83 10.66
CA GLU A 49 -17.90 12.22 11.34
C GLU A 49 -18.10 10.74 10.95
N HIS A 50 -17.02 9.95 10.98
CA HIS A 50 -16.97 8.51 10.64
C HIS A 50 -17.29 8.16 9.17
N VAL A 51 -17.33 9.15 8.27
CA VAL A 51 -17.48 8.93 6.83
C VAL A 51 -16.29 9.48 6.06
N TRP A 52 -16.09 9.02 4.83
CA TRP A 52 -15.03 9.53 3.98
C TRP A 52 -15.20 11.04 3.71
N GLY A 53 -14.21 11.82 4.08
CA GLY A 53 -14.16 13.27 3.96
C GLY A 53 -13.26 13.80 2.86
N GLY A 54 -12.75 12.94 1.97
CA GLY A 54 -11.72 13.32 1.02
C GLY A 54 -12.11 14.45 0.07
N GLU A 55 -13.37 14.49 -0.40
CA GLU A 55 -13.80 15.60 -1.27
C GLU A 55 -13.90 16.92 -0.51
N LYS A 56 -14.38 16.91 0.74
CA LYS A 56 -14.33 18.09 1.62
C LYS A 56 -12.87 18.56 1.80
N GLY A 57 -11.94 17.63 1.98
CA GLY A 57 -10.52 17.93 2.07
C GLY A 57 -9.93 18.53 0.80
N ASN A 58 -10.37 18.08 -0.37
CA ASN A 58 -9.97 18.65 -1.66
C ASN A 58 -10.46 20.11 -1.78
N VAL A 59 -11.72 20.38 -1.44
CA VAL A 59 -12.27 21.75 -1.46
C VAL A 59 -11.51 22.68 -0.51
N VAL A 60 -11.11 22.21 0.67
CA VAL A 60 -10.29 22.99 1.62
C VAL A 60 -8.96 23.39 1.00
N VAL A 61 -8.32 22.48 0.24
CA VAL A 61 -7.05 22.73 -0.45
C VAL A 61 -7.24 23.68 -1.64
N GLU A 62 -8.31 23.53 -2.41
CA GLU A 62 -8.64 24.42 -3.54
C GLU A 62 -8.91 25.86 -3.07
N ASN A 63 -9.48 26.05 -1.89
CA ASN A 63 -9.63 27.37 -1.27
C ASN A 63 -8.28 28.05 -0.96
N GLN A 64 -7.18 27.28 -0.89
CA GLN A 64 -5.81 27.81 -0.83
C GLN A 64 -5.21 28.08 -2.22
N ARG A 65 -6.00 28.04 -3.31
CA ARG A 65 -5.60 28.20 -4.70
C ARG A 65 -4.61 27.13 -5.19
N ILE A 66 -4.78 25.91 -4.73
CA ILE A 66 -4.01 24.73 -5.13
C ILE A 66 -4.88 23.87 -6.03
N ASP A 67 -4.38 23.55 -7.23
CA ASP A 67 -5.08 22.68 -8.16
C ASP A 67 -5.07 21.23 -7.68
N VAL A 68 -6.23 20.57 -7.74
CA VAL A 68 -6.43 19.18 -7.34
C VAL A 68 -6.76 18.32 -8.55
N ASP A 69 -5.86 17.40 -8.91
CA ASP A 69 -6.08 16.41 -9.96
C ASP A 69 -6.96 15.25 -9.43
N ARG A 70 -8.13 15.07 -10.04
CA ARG A 70 -9.13 14.00 -9.75
C ARG A 70 -9.23 12.98 -10.88
N SER A 71 -8.27 12.96 -11.81
CA SER A 71 -8.31 12.10 -13.00
C SER A 71 -8.26 10.61 -12.65
N TYR A 72 -7.66 10.25 -11.51
CA TYR A 72 -7.58 8.87 -11.06
C TYR A 72 -8.66 8.55 -10.03
N TYR A 73 -9.43 7.49 -10.27
CA TYR A 73 -10.59 7.13 -9.46
C TYR A 73 -10.27 6.74 -8.00
N LYS A 74 -9.03 6.32 -7.72
CA LYS A 74 -8.61 5.81 -6.40
C LYS A 74 -8.22 6.93 -5.45
N ASN A 75 -7.63 7.99 -5.96
CA ASN A 75 -7.17 9.14 -5.18
C ASN A 75 -7.24 10.43 -5.99
N SER A 76 -7.29 11.55 -5.31
CA SER A 76 -6.95 12.85 -5.86
C SER A 76 -5.50 13.19 -5.51
N LYS A 77 -4.86 14.01 -6.36
CA LYS A 77 -3.45 14.35 -6.24
C LYS A 77 -3.22 15.85 -6.34
N PHE A 78 -2.36 16.37 -5.48
CA PHE A 78 -1.96 17.78 -5.50
C PHE A 78 -0.58 17.98 -4.85
N CYS A 79 -0.03 19.19 -4.95
CA CYS A 79 1.22 19.57 -4.32
C CYS A 79 0.96 20.64 -3.26
N PHE A 80 1.31 20.37 -2.00
CA PHE A 80 1.18 21.30 -0.89
C PHE A 80 2.57 21.62 -0.31
N ASN A 81 3.03 22.87 -0.47
CA ASN A 81 4.35 23.30 0.01
C ASN A 81 5.49 22.36 -0.37
N GLY A 82 5.52 21.90 -1.63
CA GLY A 82 6.55 20.99 -2.14
C GLY A 82 6.36 19.51 -1.74
N LEU A 83 5.28 19.17 -1.02
CA LEU A 83 4.89 17.81 -0.71
C LEU A 83 3.84 17.33 -1.71
N THR A 84 4.11 16.23 -2.42
CA THR A 84 3.10 15.53 -3.20
C THR A 84 2.16 14.80 -2.27
N VAL A 85 0.84 15.01 -2.41
CA VAL A 85 -0.20 14.40 -1.59
C VAL A 85 -1.11 13.56 -2.46
N GLU A 86 -1.38 12.32 -2.03
CA GLU A 86 -2.40 11.43 -2.57
C GLU A 86 -3.51 11.27 -1.53
N ASN A 87 -4.62 12.00 -1.74
CA ASN A 87 -5.81 11.90 -0.89
C ASN A 87 -6.70 10.78 -1.43
N HIS A 88 -6.71 9.66 -0.72
CA HIS A 88 -7.35 8.43 -1.17
C HIS A 88 -8.86 8.46 -0.97
N GLN A 89 -9.60 8.08 -2.02
CA GLN A 89 -11.02 7.71 -1.96
C GLN A 89 -11.16 6.21 -1.72
N TYR A 90 -10.28 5.41 -2.28
CA TYR A 90 -10.20 3.97 -2.10
C TYR A 90 -8.79 3.57 -1.68
N LEU A 91 -8.70 2.69 -0.71
CA LEU A 91 -7.42 2.13 -0.22
C LEU A 91 -6.82 1.16 -1.24
N LEU A 92 -7.68 0.39 -1.92
CA LEU A 92 -7.33 -0.65 -2.88
C LEU A 92 -8.07 -0.48 -4.21
N PRO A 93 -7.57 -1.08 -5.30
CA PRO A 93 -8.33 -1.16 -6.55
C PRO A 93 -9.55 -2.06 -6.39
N ILE A 94 -10.76 -1.48 -6.38
CA ILE A 94 -12.02 -2.21 -6.12
C ILE A 94 -12.83 -2.54 -7.37
N LYS A 95 -12.40 -2.11 -8.55
CA LYS A 95 -13.17 -2.30 -9.79
C LYS A 95 -13.46 -3.78 -10.08
N GLY A 96 -14.76 -4.08 -10.27
CA GLY A 96 -15.21 -5.38 -10.76
C GLY A 96 -15.13 -6.57 -9.80
N SER A 97 -14.73 -6.39 -8.53
CA SER A 97 -14.56 -7.48 -7.59
C SER A 97 -15.35 -7.30 -6.29
N LYS A 98 -16.30 -8.22 -6.03
CA LYS A 98 -17.01 -8.28 -4.74
C LYS A 98 -16.04 -8.55 -3.57
N LYS A 99 -15.00 -9.36 -3.79
CA LYS A 99 -13.94 -9.66 -2.80
C LYS A 99 -13.15 -8.40 -2.46
N ALA A 100 -12.73 -7.63 -3.47
CA ALA A 100 -12.02 -6.37 -3.25
C ALA A 100 -12.86 -5.33 -2.52
N LYS A 101 -14.17 -5.24 -2.81
CA LYS A 101 -15.09 -4.34 -2.08
C LYS A 101 -15.24 -4.74 -0.59
N ARG A 102 -15.29 -6.04 -0.28
CA ARG A 102 -15.33 -6.52 1.11
C ARG A 102 -14.03 -6.21 1.82
N PHE A 103 -12.89 -6.40 1.15
CA PHE A 103 -11.59 -6.09 1.71
C PHE A 103 -11.42 -4.58 1.98
N GLU A 104 -11.82 -3.74 1.04
CA GLU A 104 -11.86 -2.29 1.22
C GLU A 104 -12.70 -1.88 2.44
N LYS A 105 -13.90 -2.50 2.60
CA LYS A 105 -14.76 -2.26 3.76
C LYS A 105 -14.07 -2.67 5.05
N TRP A 106 -13.49 -3.87 5.11
CA TRP A 106 -12.74 -4.36 6.28
C TRP A 106 -11.58 -3.42 6.64
N LEU A 107 -10.79 -2.97 5.65
CA LEU A 107 -9.69 -2.03 5.89
C LEU A 107 -10.19 -0.70 6.49
N ARG A 108 -11.31 -0.17 6.01
CA ARG A 108 -11.90 1.06 6.57
C ARG A 108 -12.34 0.87 8.02
N GLU A 109 -12.96 -0.26 8.34
CA GLU A 109 -13.34 -0.60 9.70
C GLU A 109 -12.12 -0.71 10.63
N GLN A 110 -11.01 -1.26 10.14
CA GLN A 110 -9.76 -1.37 10.91
C GLN A 110 -9.01 -0.04 11.05
N MET A 111 -9.24 0.92 10.20
CA MET A 111 -8.52 2.20 10.23
C MET A 111 -8.80 2.97 11.52
N GLU A 112 -10.05 3.01 11.96
CA GLU A 112 -10.51 3.81 13.10
C GLU A 112 -10.48 3.08 14.45
N THR A 113 -10.06 1.81 14.51
CA THR A 113 -10.09 1.01 15.76
C THR A 113 -9.10 1.49 16.81
N LYS A 114 -8.09 2.27 16.44
CA LYS A 114 -7.12 2.87 17.34
C LYS A 114 -7.40 4.36 17.46
N VAL A 115 -8.01 4.74 18.56
CA VAL A 115 -8.34 6.14 18.87
C VAL A 115 -7.07 6.84 19.36
N ASP A 116 -6.78 8.03 18.80
CA ASP A 116 -5.85 9.05 19.34
C ASP A 116 -4.34 8.79 19.26
N GLU A 117 -3.83 7.94 18.39
CA GLU A 117 -2.39 7.93 18.12
C GLU A 117 -2.04 8.93 17.01
N TYR A 118 -1.44 10.05 17.42
CA TYR A 118 -0.87 11.06 16.53
C TYR A 118 0.62 10.81 16.32
N ILE A 119 1.12 11.19 15.16
CA ILE A 119 2.56 11.20 14.90
C ILE A 119 3.14 12.50 15.49
N GLY A 120 3.84 12.41 16.62
CA GLY A 120 4.40 13.57 17.32
C GLY A 120 3.31 14.60 17.66
N ASP A 121 3.66 15.90 17.63
CA ASP A 121 2.75 17.03 17.94
C ASP A 121 1.95 17.46 16.70
N SER A 122 1.62 16.55 15.78
CA SER A 122 0.85 16.85 14.56
C SER A 122 -0.59 16.34 14.66
N TYR A 123 -1.45 16.83 13.79
CA TYR A 123 -2.82 16.30 13.62
C TYR A 123 -2.88 15.09 12.67
N LEU A 124 -1.74 14.42 12.43
CA LEU A 124 -1.66 13.22 11.61
C LEU A 124 -1.96 11.99 12.48
N ARG A 125 -2.99 11.25 12.14
CA ARG A 125 -3.37 10.00 12.83
C ARG A 125 -2.71 8.79 12.16
N VAL A 126 -2.39 7.79 12.97
CA VAL A 126 -1.87 6.48 12.51
C VAL A 126 -3.02 5.48 12.54
N PRO A 127 -3.28 4.74 11.45
CA PRO A 127 -4.22 3.63 11.48
C PRO A 127 -3.81 2.55 12.47
N SER A 128 -4.74 1.65 12.82
CA SER A 128 -4.47 0.54 13.75
C SER A 128 -3.27 -0.32 13.30
N ASP A 129 -2.66 -1.01 14.27
CA ASP A 129 -1.51 -1.90 13.99
C ASP A 129 -1.90 -3.03 13.03
N MET A 130 -3.12 -3.57 13.18
CA MET A 130 -3.68 -4.59 12.28
C MET A 130 -3.91 -4.04 10.88
N PHE A 131 -4.50 -2.83 10.76
CA PHE A 131 -4.62 -2.16 9.46
C PHE A 131 -3.26 -2.05 8.78
N ASN A 132 -2.26 -1.52 9.46
CA ASN A 132 -0.93 -1.32 8.89
C ASN A 132 -0.27 -2.63 8.47
N ALA A 133 -0.35 -3.70 9.30
CA ALA A 133 0.21 -5.01 8.99
C ALA A 133 -0.42 -5.63 7.72
N VAL A 134 -1.73 -5.46 7.54
CA VAL A 134 -2.45 -5.98 6.38
C VAL A 134 -2.28 -5.09 5.16
N TYR A 135 -2.44 -3.77 5.32
CA TYR A 135 -2.45 -2.82 4.21
C TYR A 135 -1.07 -2.66 3.54
N ILE A 136 0.01 -2.64 4.33
CA ILE A 136 1.38 -2.55 3.80
C ILE A 136 1.71 -3.80 2.97
N LEU A 137 1.28 -4.99 3.43
CA LEU A 137 1.45 -6.22 2.66
C LEU A 137 0.61 -6.22 1.38
N ALA A 138 -0.67 -5.80 1.47
CA ALA A 138 -1.57 -5.71 0.33
C ALA A 138 -1.03 -4.77 -0.75
N HIS A 139 -0.52 -3.61 -0.35
CA HIS A 139 0.11 -2.65 -1.24
C HIS A 139 1.39 -3.20 -1.89
N ALA A 140 2.23 -3.89 -1.12
CA ALA A 140 3.42 -4.54 -1.67
C ALA A 140 3.04 -5.65 -2.68
N GLN A 141 1.97 -6.40 -2.42
CA GLN A 141 1.45 -7.42 -3.34
C GLN A 141 0.87 -6.80 -4.62
N GLU A 142 0.15 -5.66 -4.52
CA GLU A 142 -0.32 -4.89 -5.69
C GLU A 142 0.86 -4.54 -6.61
N HIS A 143 1.90 -3.92 -6.06
CA HIS A 143 3.12 -3.61 -6.80
C HIS A 143 3.79 -4.86 -7.38
N PHE A 144 3.87 -5.94 -6.61
CA PHE A 144 4.48 -7.19 -7.08
C PHE A 144 3.81 -7.74 -8.34
N PHE A 145 2.49 -7.70 -8.40
CA PHE A 145 1.75 -8.15 -9.58
C PHE A 145 1.84 -7.17 -10.75
N GLU A 146 1.89 -5.88 -10.49
CA GLU A 146 1.91 -4.86 -11.54
C GLU A 146 3.31 -4.64 -12.08
N ASP A 147 4.12 -4.07 -11.24
CA ASP A 147 5.43 -3.59 -11.58
C ASP A 147 6.58 -4.38 -10.91
N GLY A 148 6.30 -5.24 -9.95
CA GLY A 148 7.24 -5.93 -9.07
C GLY A 148 7.64 -5.07 -7.87
N ILE A 149 8.28 -5.71 -6.90
CA ILE A 149 8.78 -5.04 -5.70
C ILE A 149 10.27 -4.75 -5.81
N VAL A 150 10.76 -3.87 -4.96
CA VAL A 150 12.18 -3.58 -4.77
C VAL A 150 12.57 -3.89 -3.33
N LEU A 151 13.86 -3.95 -3.04
CA LEU A 151 14.40 -4.29 -1.73
C LEU A 151 13.77 -3.46 -0.58
N LYS A 152 13.42 -2.20 -0.86
CA LYS A 152 12.72 -1.33 0.09
C LYS A 152 11.43 -1.96 0.64
N HIS A 153 10.65 -2.67 -0.18
CA HIS A 153 9.42 -3.32 0.30
C HIS A 153 9.71 -4.46 1.28
N ILE A 154 10.82 -5.18 1.09
CA ILE A 154 11.27 -6.23 2.02
C ILE A 154 11.72 -5.59 3.34
N CYS A 155 12.48 -4.49 3.28
CA CYS A 155 12.89 -3.74 4.47
C CYS A 155 11.69 -3.14 5.21
N ASP A 156 10.74 -2.53 4.49
CA ASP A 156 9.51 -1.99 5.06
C ASP A 156 8.71 -3.10 5.78
N TRP A 157 8.59 -4.28 5.17
CA TRP A 157 7.93 -5.43 5.80
C TRP A 157 8.69 -5.95 7.03
N ALA A 158 10.01 -5.98 6.99
CA ALA A 158 10.84 -6.32 8.15
C ALA A 158 10.58 -5.36 9.34
N MET A 159 10.41 -4.06 9.06
CA MET A 159 10.09 -3.09 10.10
C MET A 159 8.69 -3.29 10.68
N VAL A 160 7.71 -3.67 9.84
CA VAL A 160 6.35 -4.06 10.30
C VAL A 160 6.42 -5.25 11.24
N LEU A 161 7.08 -6.35 10.84
CA LEU A 161 7.24 -7.54 11.67
C LEU A 161 7.90 -7.22 13.02
N LYS A 162 8.97 -6.41 13.00
CA LYS A 162 9.67 -6.00 14.22
C LYS A 162 8.82 -5.12 15.14
N THR A 163 8.14 -4.12 14.56
CA THR A 163 7.40 -3.11 15.34
C THR A 163 6.12 -3.69 15.94
N TYR A 164 5.48 -4.59 15.21
CA TYR A 164 4.18 -5.14 15.60
C TYR A 164 4.25 -6.58 16.13
N ALA A 165 5.45 -7.12 16.39
CA ALA A 165 5.67 -8.51 16.83
C ALA A 165 4.71 -8.94 17.95
N ASN A 166 4.51 -8.08 18.97
CA ASN A 166 3.67 -8.32 20.15
C ASN A 166 2.40 -7.44 20.19
N LYS A 167 2.03 -6.79 19.08
CA LYS A 167 0.90 -5.85 19.02
C LYS A 167 -0.22 -6.31 18.10
N VAL A 168 0.10 -7.15 17.13
CA VAL A 168 -0.84 -7.69 16.15
C VAL A 168 -1.18 -9.12 16.56
N ASP A 169 -2.45 -9.48 16.50
CA ASP A 169 -2.89 -10.87 16.49
C ASP A 169 -2.53 -11.50 15.15
N TRP A 170 -1.41 -12.24 15.13
CA TRP A 170 -0.89 -12.85 13.90
C TRP A 170 -1.72 -14.04 13.42
N ASP A 171 -2.56 -14.64 14.25
CA ASP A 171 -3.50 -15.67 13.83
C ASP A 171 -4.69 -15.04 13.08
N GLU A 172 -5.21 -13.93 13.58
CA GLU A 172 -6.20 -13.13 12.85
C GLU A 172 -5.59 -12.58 11.54
N TRP A 173 -4.37 -12.04 11.58
CA TRP A 173 -3.67 -11.59 10.37
C TRP A 173 -3.55 -12.69 9.32
N LYS A 174 -3.18 -13.92 9.71
CA LYS A 174 -3.13 -15.09 8.80
C LYS A 174 -4.50 -15.39 8.21
N HIS A 175 -5.56 -15.32 9.04
CA HIS A 175 -6.94 -15.54 8.59
C HIS A 175 -7.34 -14.52 7.52
N VAL A 176 -7.15 -13.24 7.78
CA VAL A 176 -7.42 -12.13 6.85
C VAL A 176 -6.60 -12.28 5.57
N CYS A 177 -5.29 -12.52 5.69
CA CYS A 177 -4.43 -12.72 4.53
C CYS A 177 -4.85 -13.92 3.67
N LYS A 178 -5.31 -15.00 4.29
CA LYS A 178 -5.85 -16.17 3.59
C LYS A 178 -7.16 -15.83 2.88
N GLU A 179 -8.09 -15.17 3.57
CA GLU A 179 -9.38 -14.75 2.98
C GLU A 179 -9.17 -13.90 1.73
N TYR A 180 -8.19 -12.97 1.78
CA TYR A 180 -7.98 -12.04 0.66
C TYR A 180 -6.87 -12.45 -0.31
N GLY A 181 -6.30 -13.67 -0.17
CA GLY A 181 -5.37 -14.26 -1.14
C GLY A 181 -3.96 -13.66 -1.07
N MET A 182 -3.53 -13.28 0.13
CA MET A 182 -2.23 -12.67 0.37
C MET A 182 -1.29 -13.55 1.20
N LEU A 183 -1.79 -14.65 1.78
CA LEU A 183 -1.05 -15.41 2.81
C LEU A 183 0.27 -15.98 2.26
N SER A 184 0.26 -16.60 1.07
CA SER A 184 1.49 -17.14 0.46
C SER A 184 2.53 -16.06 0.18
N PHE A 185 2.09 -14.88 -0.27
CA PHE A 185 2.97 -13.74 -0.47
C PHE A 185 3.51 -13.22 0.86
N GLY A 186 2.66 -13.12 1.88
CA GLY A 186 3.05 -12.71 3.24
C GLY A 186 4.11 -13.64 3.85
N TYR A 187 3.96 -14.94 3.68
CA TYR A 187 4.96 -15.91 4.13
C TYR A 187 6.31 -15.71 3.41
N ALA A 188 6.30 -15.60 2.08
CA ALA A 188 7.54 -15.38 1.32
C ALA A 188 8.22 -14.06 1.70
N MET A 189 7.46 -12.97 1.82
CA MET A 189 7.98 -11.68 2.29
C MET A 189 8.58 -11.78 3.69
N SER A 190 7.96 -12.54 4.60
CA SER A 190 8.43 -12.71 5.97
C SER A 190 9.72 -13.53 6.05
N ARG A 191 9.83 -14.62 5.27
CA ARG A 191 11.07 -15.40 5.17
C ARG A 191 12.20 -14.56 4.56
N LEU A 192 11.91 -13.73 3.53
CA LEU A 192 12.91 -12.81 2.97
C LEU A 192 13.31 -11.71 3.95
N ALA A 193 12.37 -11.16 4.73
CA ALA A 193 12.66 -10.18 5.79
C ALA A 193 13.62 -10.78 6.83
N TYR A 194 13.40 -12.03 7.25
CA TYR A 194 14.32 -12.75 8.13
C TYR A 194 15.70 -12.92 7.49
N ARG A 195 15.78 -13.42 6.25
CA ARG A 195 17.05 -13.71 5.55
C ARG A 195 17.86 -12.46 5.21
N VAL A 196 17.21 -11.37 4.85
CA VAL A 196 17.86 -10.14 4.38
C VAL A 196 18.12 -9.15 5.51
N CYS A 197 17.17 -9.05 6.45
CA CYS A 197 17.20 -8.02 7.51
C CYS A 197 17.46 -8.63 8.92
N GLY A 198 17.48 -9.94 9.08
CA GLY A 198 17.68 -10.61 10.38
C GLY A 198 16.54 -10.41 11.37
N VAL A 199 15.34 -10.09 10.91
CA VAL A 199 14.18 -9.82 11.77
C VAL A 199 13.43 -11.10 12.05
N ASN A 200 13.15 -11.39 13.33
CA ASN A 200 12.35 -12.54 13.73
C ASN A 200 10.91 -12.43 13.18
N VAL A 201 10.39 -13.53 12.66
CA VAL A 201 9.01 -13.66 12.23
C VAL A 201 8.16 -14.08 13.41
N PRO A 202 7.10 -13.34 13.79
CA PRO A 202 6.32 -13.62 15.01
C PRO A 202 5.29 -14.76 14.84
N PHE A 203 5.34 -15.52 13.77
CA PHE A 203 4.43 -16.64 13.49
C PHE A 203 5.14 -17.74 12.69
N ASP A 204 4.57 -18.95 12.73
CA ASP A 204 5.07 -20.06 11.94
C ASP A 204 4.91 -19.81 10.44
N CYS A 205 6.00 -19.94 9.72
CA CYS A 205 6.08 -19.66 8.30
C CYS A 205 6.57 -20.91 7.55
N PRO A 206 5.69 -21.63 6.84
CA PRO A 206 6.07 -22.84 6.11
C PRO A 206 7.22 -22.56 5.13
N LYS A 207 8.16 -23.49 5.00
CA LYS A 207 9.27 -23.37 4.04
C LYS A 207 8.74 -23.47 2.61
N ASP A 208 9.26 -22.61 1.75
CA ASP A 208 9.04 -22.65 0.31
C ASP A 208 10.22 -21.98 -0.39
N ASP A 209 11.28 -22.75 -0.58
CA ASP A 209 12.54 -22.24 -1.16
C ASP A 209 12.37 -21.77 -2.61
N GLU A 210 11.45 -22.35 -3.35
CA GLU A 210 11.17 -21.94 -4.74
C GLU A 210 10.48 -20.57 -4.78
N ALA A 211 9.47 -20.35 -3.93
CA ALA A 211 8.81 -19.05 -3.81
C ALA A 211 9.80 -17.95 -3.37
N ASP A 212 10.64 -18.25 -2.38
CA ASP A 212 11.64 -17.31 -1.88
C ASP A 212 12.67 -16.94 -2.95
N ARG A 213 13.19 -17.93 -3.65
CA ARG A 213 14.17 -17.71 -4.73
C ARG A 213 13.55 -16.85 -5.83
N ARG A 214 12.36 -17.19 -6.31
CA ARG A 214 11.69 -16.43 -7.38
C ARG A 214 11.36 -15.00 -6.98
N LEU A 215 10.88 -14.81 -5.77
CA LEU A 215 10.56 -13.47 -5.26
C LEU A 215 11.82 -12.61 -5.12
N LEU A 216 12.93 -13.20 -4.62
CA LEU A 216 14.21 -12.50 -4.50
C LEU A 216 14.80 -12.18 -5.87
N ASP A 217 14.77 -13.13 -6.82
CA ASP A 217 15.24 -12.94 -8.19
C ASP A 217 14.46 -11.80 -8.88
N ASP A 218 13.12 -11.79 -8.77
CA ASP A 218 12.28 -10.70 -9.33
C ASP A 218 12.62 -9.34 -8.70
N THR A 219 12.94 -9.33 -7.40
CA THR A 219 13.32 -8.10 -6.68
C THR A 219 14.67 -7.55 -7.13
N LEU A 220 15.66 -8.41 -7.36
CA LEU A 220 17.05 -8.01 -7.63
C LEU A 220 17.35 -7.82 -9.13
N TYR A 221 16.77 -8.64 -10.00
CA TYR A 221 17.12 -8.69 -11.42
C TYR A 221 16.05 -8.15 -12.35
N ARG A 222 15.09 -7.45 -11.81
CA ARG A 222 14.04 -6.84 -12.60
C ARG A 222 14.60 -5.79 -13.56
N LYS A 223 14.25 -5.93 -14.85
CA LYS A 223 14.54 -4.90 -15.85
C LYS A 223 13.56 -3.73 -15.67
N ALA A 224 14.06 -2.55 -15.33
CA ALA A 224 13.26 -1.33 -15.40
C ALA A 224 12.70 -1.19 -16.82
N GLY A 225 11.40 -0.91 -16.93
CA GLY A 225 10.76 -0.68 -18.23
C GLY A 225 11.43 0.49 -18.95
N GLY A 226 11.82 0.32 -20.22
CA GLY A 226 12.49 1.38 -20.99
C GLY A 226 11.55 2.56 -21.24
N ASN A 227 12.03 3.77 -20.99
CA ASN A 227 11.35 5.06 -21.19
C ASN A 227 11.29 5.49 -22.67
N GLY A 228 10.99 4.60 -23.61
CA GLY A 228 10.83 4.97 -25.02
C GLY A 228 9.39 5.33 -25.36
N LYS A 229 9.15 6.33 -26.21
CA LYS A 229 7.84 6.58 -26.82
C LYS A 229 7.40 5.32 -27.58
N ARG A 230 6.33 4.66 -27.11
CA ARG A 230 5.80 3.43 -27.69
C ARG A 230 4.46 3.72 -28.33
N SER A 231 4.16 3.06 -29.47
CA SER A 231 2.83 3.12 -30.07
C SER A 231 1.80 2.38 -29.17
N ASN A 232 0.53 2.76 -29.23
CA ASN A 232 -0.55 2.11 -28.48
C ASN A 232 -0.59 0.59 -28.71
N MET A 233 -0.27 0.14 -29.92
CA MET A 233 -0.21 -1.28 -30.28
C MET A 233 0.96 -1.98 -29.60
N GLN A 234 2.12 -1.34 -29.53
CA GLN A 234 3.32 -1.86 -28.84
C GLN A 234 3.08 -1.99 -27.34
N VAL A 235 2.40 -1.00 -26.73
CA VAL A 235 2.00 -1.04 -25.32
C VAL A 235 1.08 -2.24 -25.04
N ARG A 236 0.10 -2.51 -25.89
CA ARG A 236 -0.81 -3.68 -25.76
C ARG A 236 -0.08 -5.01 -25.90
N ILE A 237 0.84 -5.12 -26.87
CA ILE A 237 1.66 -6.33 -27.07
C ILE A 237 2.55 -6.58 -25.85
N ASP A 238 3.21 -5.53 -25.36
CA ASP A 238 4.09 -5.61 -24.18
C ASP A 238 3.28 -5.95 -22.91
N LEU A 239 2.05 -5.43 -22.78
CA LEU A 239 1.15 -5.79 -21.70
C LEU A 239 0.86 -7.30 -21.71
N VAL A 240 0.46 -7.85 -22.84
CA VAL A 240 0.17 -9.28 -22.98
C VAL A 240 1.41 -10.14 -22.71
N LYS A 241 2.58 -9.77 -23.27
CA LYS A 241 3.85 -10.46 -23.01
C LYS A 241 4.22 -10.43 -21.52
N ASN A 242 4.05 -9.28 -20.88
CA ASN A 242 4.30 -9.13 -19.44
C ASN A 242 3.34 -9.97 -18.59
N MET A 243 2.07 -10.06 -18.98
CA MET A 243 1.10 -10.91 -18.30
C MET A 243 1.53 -12.38 -18.34
N PHE A 244 1.92 -12.92 -19.51
CA PHE A 244 2.39 -14.30 -19.61
C PHE A 244 3.71 -14.52 -18.86
N ARG A 245 4.66 -13.60 -18.98
CA ARG A 245 5.94 -13.66 -18.25
C ARG A 245 5.75 -13.68 -16.76
N ASN A 246 4.77 -12.93 -16.22
CA ASN A 246 4.47 -12.82 -14.81
C ASN A 246 3.40 -13.83 -14.34
N SER A 247 2.94 -14.77 -15.19
CA SER A 247 1.91 -15.75 -14.85
C SER A 247 2.26 -16.59 -13.62
N TRP A 248 3.56 -16.84 -13.40
CA TRP A 248 4.07 -17.56 -12.22
C TRP A 248 3.75 -16.84 -10.92
N LYS A 249 3.75 -15.49 -10.89
CA LYS A 249 3.41 -14.69 -9.71
C LYS A 249 1.99 -15.02 -9.23
N TYR A 250 1.04 -15.07 -10.17
CA TYR A 250 -0.36 -15.39 -9.86
C TYR A 250 -0.52 -16.82 -9.40
N ARG A 251 0.19 -17.78 -10.03
CA ARG A 251 0.11 -19.20 -9.64
C ARG A 251 0.67 -19.46 -8.25
N MET A 252 1.68 -18.73 -7.80
CA MET A 252 2.34 -18.93 -6.51
C MET A 252 1.74 -18.09 -5.40
N PHE A 253 1.27 -16.88 -5.71
CA PHE A 253 0.98 -15.85 -4.72
C PHE A 253 -0.44 -15.27 -4.81
N SER A 254 -1.33 -15.88 -5.60
CA SER A 254 -2.72 -15.44 -5.70
C SER A 254 -3.67 -16.63 -5.73
N ASP A 255 -4.79 -16.49 -5.03
CA ASP A 255 -5.91 -17.44 -5.14
C ASP A 255 -6.75 -17.21 -6.41
N THR A 256 -6.43 -16.16 -7.16
CA THR A 256 -7.17 -15.83 -8.40
C THR A 256 -6.59 -16.56 -9.58
N ASN A 257 -7.42 -17.29 -10.33
CA ASN A 257 -7.00 -17.94 -11.56
C ASN A 257 -6.44 -16.88 -12.54
N PHE A 258 -5.25 -17.14 -13.08
CA PHE A 258 -4.55 -16.25 -13.99
C PHE A 258 -5.42 -15.78 -15.18
N LEU A 259 -6.25 -16.66 -15.74
CA LEU A 259 -7.17 -16.31 -16.84
C LEU A 259 -8.25 -15.32 -16.42
N MET A 260 -8.78 -15.43 -15.20
CA MET A 260 -9.73 -14.46 -14.66
C MET A 260 -9.07 -13.08 -14.41
N PHE A 261 -7.82 -13.07 -14.01
CA PHE A 261 -7.06 -11.83 -13.87
C PHE A 261 -6.85 -11.17 -15.24
N CYS A 262 -6.42 -11.93 -16.26
CA CYS A 262 -6.25 -11.44 -17.62
C CYS A 262 -7.55 -10.83 -18.17
N GLY A 263 -8.68 -11.51 -18.00
CA GLY A 263 -10.00 -11.02 -18.43
C GLY A 263 -10.38 -9.69 -17.77
N ARG A 264 -10.15 -9.53 -16.47
CA ARG A 264 -10.45 -8.29 -15.75
C ARG A 264 -9.59 -7.10 -16.19
N ARG A 265 -8.34 -7.35 -16.54
CA ARG A 265 -7.42 -6.29 -16.97
C ARG A 265 -7.64 -5.86 -18.43
N VAL A 266 -8.05 -6.79 -19.29
CA VAL A 266 -8.37 -6.50 -20.70
C VAL A 266 -9.73 -5.82 -20.85
N CYS A 267 -10.73 -6.18 -20.02
CA CYS A 267 -12.08 -5.61 -20.07
C CYS A 267 -12.25 -4.35 -19.19
N GLY A 268 -11.28 -3.99 -18.38
CA GLY A 268 -11.32 -2.86 -17.44
C GLY A 268 -10.60 -1.60 -17.89
N TYR A 269 -10.07 -1.60 -19.13
CA TYR A 269 -9.47 -0.43 -19.79
C TYR A 269 -10.33 0.00 -20.96
#